data_d9d8c2fb9613628f50b55812e7ecf933
#
_entry.id   d9d8c2fb9613628f50b55812e7ecf933
#
_cell.length_a   1.000
_cell.length_b   1.000
_cell.length_c   1.000
_cell.angle_alpha   90.00
_cell.angle_beta   90.00
_cell.angle_gamma   90.00
#
_symmetry.space_group_name_H-M   'P 1'
#
loop_
_entity.id
_entity.type
_entity.pdbx_description
1 polymer ?
#
loop_
_entity_poly.entity_id
_entity_poly.type
_entity_poly.pdbx_seq_one_letter_code
_entity_poly.pdbx_strand_id
1 'polypeptide(L)'
;MIYNLKSKKKSLTLQLLLFNYFKKIKKKKKKQKIKIESVCTKFIASFWLNYSFNDGGHAEVYKGCLSDGRFVAVKKLIREEKEEEDRVSDFLSELGIIAHIKHENAARLIGFSTENGLHLVLQYLPKGSLASLLFGCSAQCIEWKIRYKIALGVADGLKYLHHDCHRRIIHRDIKASNILLTDDFDAQISDFGLAKWLPENWPHHVVFPIEGTFGYLAPEYFMHGVVDEKTDVFAFGVLLLELITGRRAVDSCRQSLVIWAKPLLDTNNVKELVDPRLREEYDPTEMKRAMLAASMCIHHMSINRPHMNRVALMLRGEDKPQPQELKPKPSARRTVVFDGCDLQDYTCASYVNEINRHMQLVME
;
A
#
# COMPACT_ATOMS: atom_id res chain seq x y z
N MET A 1 40.62 17.53 -5.95
CA MET A 1 40.36 17.22 -7.37
C MET A 1 39.99 15.76 -7.65
N ILE A 2 40.54 14.78 -6.92
CA ILE A 2 40.29 13.33 -7.10
C ILE A 2 38.89 12.90 -6.63
N TYR A 3 38.32 13.55 -5.59
CA TYR A 3 36.98 13.27 -5.09
C TYR A 3 35.86 13.61 -6.09
N ASN A 4 36.06 14.69 -6.87
CA ASN A 4 35.09 15.15 -7.90
C ASN A 4 35.06 14.25 -9.15
N LEU A 5 36.16 13.57 -9.45
CA LEU A 5 36.25 12.65 -10.60
C LEU A 5 35.60 11.27 -10.29
N LYS A 6 35.71 10.80 -9.05
CA LYS A 6 35.02 9.55 -8.60
C LYS A 6 33.49 9.74 -8.57
N SER A 7 33.00 10.87 -8.09
CA SER A 7 31.56 11.21 -8.05
C SER A 7 30.98 11.32 -9.48
N LYS A 8 31.68 11.99 -10.41
CA LYS A 8 31.24 12.10 -11.82
C LYS A 8 31.23 10.74 -12.53
N LYS A 9 32.22 9.87 -12.27
CA LYS A 9 32.24 8.51 -12.85
C LYS A 9 31.10 7.64 -12.34
N LYS A 10 30.79 7.69 -11.04
CA LYS A 10 29.66 6.94 -10.43
C LYS A 10 28.30 7.44 -10.96
N SER A 11 28.11 8.74 -11.10
CA SER A 11 26.91 9.33 -11.73
C SER A 11 26.73 8.90 -13.18
N LEU A 12 27.81 8.82 -13.95
CA LEU A 12 27.77 8.32 -15.33
C LEU A 12 27.42 6.85 -15.44
N THR A 13 27.93 6.03 -14.51
CA THR A 13 27.63 4.59 -14.44
C THR A 13 26.17 4.36 -14.09
N LEU A 14 25.61 5.11 -13.15
CA LEU A 14 24.20 5.06 -12.77
C LEU A 14 23.29 5.50 -13.93
N GLN A 15 23.65 6.58 -14.63
CA GLN A 15 22.93 7.04 -15.82
C GLN A 15 22.97 5.99 -16.95
N LEU A 16 24.09 5.29 -17.13
CA LEU A 16 24.22 4.19 -18.09
C LEU A 16 23.39 2.97 -17.67
N LEU A 17 23.35 2.61 -16.40
CA LEU A 17 22.50 1.54 -15.87
C LEU A 17 21.02 1.87 -16.06
N LEU A 18 20.60 3.08 -15.72
CA LEU A 18 19.24 3.58 -15.96
C LEU A 18 18.91 3.60 -17.45
N PHE A 19 19.81 4.11 -18.29
CA PHE A 19 19.65 4.13 -19.75
C PHE A 19 19.51 2.72 -20.31
N ASN A 20 20.35 1.78 -19.89
CA ASN A 20 20.29 0.39 -20.32
C ASN A 20 19.03 -0.33 -19.79
N TYR A 21 18.61 -0.05 -18.57
CA TYR A 21 17.37 -0.55 -17.98
C TYR A 21 16.16 -0.08 -18.78
N PHE A 22 16.05 1.24 -19.06
CA PHE A 22 14.96 1.79 -19.87
C PHE A 22 15.05 1.36 -21.35
N LYS A 23 16.25 1.17 -21.90
CA LYS A 23 16.43 0.60 -23.24
C LYS A 23 15.95 -0.85 -23.32
N LYS A 24 16.16 -1.64 -22.25
CA LYS A 24 15.67 -3.02 -22.13
C LYS A 24 14.13 -3.05 -22.00
N ILE A 25 13.54 -2.11 -21.25
CA ILE A 25 12.09 -1.92 -21.15
C ILE A 25 11.51 -1.49 -22.51
N LYS A 26 12.14 -0.52 -23.20
CA LYS A 26 11.70 -0.06 -24.54
C LYS A 26 11.76 -1.15 -25.60
N LYS A 27 12.77 -2.02 -25.59
CA LYS A 27 12.87 -3.17 -26.53
C LYS A 27 11.76 -4.20 -26.33
N LYS A 28 11.26 -4.40 -25.10
CA LYS A 28 10.16 -5.33 -24.81
C LYS A 28 8.77 -4.78 -25.16
N LYS A 29 8.61 -3.45 -25.41
CA LYS A 29 7.33 -2.80 -25.68
C LYS A 29 7.34 -2.00 -26.97
N LYS A 30 7.03 -2.66 -28.09
CA LYS A 30 6.85 -2.02 -29.40
C LYS A 30 5.62 -1.08 -29.52
N LYS A 31 4.79 -0.85 -28.47
CA LYS A 31 3.50 -0.14 -28.58
C LYS A 31 3.12 0.88 -27.49
N GLN A 32 3.92 1.15 -26.48
CA GLN A 32 3.59 2.25 -25.53
C GLN A 32 4.83 3.12 -25.27
N LYS A 33 4.83 4.36 -25.78
CA LYS A 33 5.78 5.40 -25.39
C LYS A 33 5.47 5.84 -23.96
N ILE A 34 6.17 5.29 -22.96
CA ILE A 34 6.24 5.89 -21.64
C ILE A 34 7.26 7.01 -21.75
N LYS A 35 6.79 8.26 -21.74
CA LYS A 35 7.65 9.45 -21.71
C LYS A 35 7.93 9.73 -20.23
N ILE A 36 8.95 9.08 -19.66
CA ILE A 36 9.51 9.44 -18.36
C ILE A 36 10.68 10.36 -18.66
N GLU A 37 10.57 11.60 -18.24
CA GLU A 37 11.63 12.58 -18.39
C GLU A 37 12.48 12.59 -17.12
N SER A 38 13.81 12.59 -17.24
CA SER A 38 14.67 12.92 -16.12
C SER A 38 14.44 14.41 -15.83
N VAL A 39 13.95 14.70 -14.64
CA VAL A 39 13.77 16.07 -14.18
C VAL A 39 15.06 16.50 -13.48
N CYS A 40 15.79 17.40 -14.08
CA CYS A 40 16.96 17.99 -13.43
C CYS A 40 16.50 18.80 -12.23
N THR A 41 17.11 18.63 -11.05
CA THR A 41 16.79 19.40 -9.83
C THR A 41 16.93 20.92 -10.04
N LYS A 42 17.65 21.37 -11.07
CA LYS A 42 17.72 22.79 -11.49
C LYS A 42 16.39 23.36 -12.00
N PHE A 43 15.43 22.51 -12.39
CA PHE A 43 14.10 22.95 -12.83
C PHE A 43 13.08 23.05 -11.68
N ILE A 44 13.45 22.64 -10.45
CA ILE A 44 12.60 22.80 -9.29
C ILE A 44 12.95 24.15 -8.65
N ALA A 45 12.13 25.18 -8.92
CA ALA A 45 12.44 26.57 -8.61
C ALA A 45 12.45 26.90 -7.11
N SER A 46 11.88 26.07 -6.24
CA SER A 46 11.91 26.25 -4.78
C SER A 46 11.56 24.98 -4.02
N PHE A 47 12.41 24.63 -3.05
CA PHE A 47 12.12 23.62 -2.02
C PHE A 47 11.59 24.35 -0.79
N TRP A 48 10.29 24.29 -0.54
CA TRP A 48 9.71 24.82 0.69
C TRP A 48 8.77 23.81 1.33
N LEU A 49 9.01 23.57 2.61
CA LEU A 49 8.28 22.76 3.57
C LEU A 49 8.68 21.28 3.64
N ASN A 50 9.48 21.02 4.67
CA ASN A 50 9.65 19.69 5.25
C ASN A 50 8.30 19.20 5.79
N TYR A 51 7.59 18.38 5.04
CA TYR A 51 6.69 17.42 5.63
C TYR A 51 7.52 16.17 5.91
N SER A 52 8.25 16.18 7.02
CA SER A 52 8.78 14.92 7.55
C SER A 52 7.58 14.12 8.07
N PHE A 53 7.05 13.24 7.24
CA PHE A 53 6.26 12.14 7.73
C PHE A 53 7.23 11.18 8.42
N ASN A 54 7.51 11.44 9.69
CA ASN A 54 8.23 10.53 10.56
C ASN A 54 7.31 9.35 10.93
N ASP A 55 7.33 8.33 10.07
CA ASP A 55 7.06 6.97 10.48
C ASP A 55 7.93 6.05 9.60
N GLY A 56 9.12 5.76 10.08
CA GLY A 56 10.08 4.86 9.45
C GLY A 56 11.03 5.53 8.46
N GLY A 57 12.08 6.11 8.91
CA GLY A 57 13.26 6.79 8.38
C GLY A 57 13.87 6.48 6.99
N HIS A 58 13.08 6.26 5.93
CA HIS A 58 13.61 5.81 4.65
C HIS A 58 13.55 6.84 3.51
N ALA A 59 12.78 7.93 3.65
CA ALA A 59 12.68 8.97 2.63
C ALA A 59 12.21 10.31 3.20
N GLU A 60 12.65 11.40 2.59
CA GLU A 60 12.12 12.75 2.80
C GLU A 60 11.23 13.14 1.60
N VAL A 61 10.09 13.75 1.86
CA VAL A 61 9.20 14.24 0.81
C VAL A 61 9.13 15.77 0.86
N TYR A 62 9.40 16.41 -0.26
CA TYR A 62 9.39 17.85 -0.43
C TYR A 62 8.31 18.28 -1.40
N LYS A 63 7.70 19.44 -1.16
CA LYS A 63 6.88 20.11 -2.16
C LYS A 63 7.78 20.94 -3.08
N GLY A 64 7.67 20.71 -4.38
CA GLY A 64 8.38 21.46 -5.41
C GLY A 64 7.43 22.16 -6.37
N CYS A 65 7.95 23.11 -7.13
CA CYS A 65 7.24 23.75 -8.23
C CYS A 65 8.08 23.63 -9.50
N LEU A 66 7.48 23.13 -10.58
CA LEU A 66 8.11 23.05 -11.89
C LEU A 66 8.11 24.43 -12.56
N SER A 67 8.94 24.60 -13.61
CA SER A 67 9.04 25.85 -14.37
C SER A 67 7.73 26.26 -15.06
N ASP A 68 6.81 25.32 -15.27
CA ASP A 68 5.47 25.56 -15.81
C ASP A 68 4.41 25.92 -14.75
N GLY A 69 4.82 26.09 -13.47
CA GLY A 69 3.97 26.45 -12.35
C GLY A 69 3.26 25.26 -11.67
N ARG A 70 3.41 24.04 -12.16
CA ARG A 70 2.79 22.87 -11.53
C ARG A 70 3.51 22.47 -10.24
N PHE A 71 2.74 22.18 -9.19
CA PHE A 71 3.27 21.59 -7.96
C PHE A 71 3.54 20.11 -8.12
N VAL A 72 4.64 19.66 -7.52
CA VAL A 72 5.08 18.27 -7.49
C VAL A 72 5.50 17.86 -6.08
N ALA A 73 5.45 16.57 -5.79
CA ALA A 73 6.07 15.98 -4.61
C ALA A 73 7.39 15.33 -5.01
N VAL A 74 8.47 15.65 -4.31
CA VAL A 74 9.81 15.13 -4.57
C VAL A 74 10.20 14.23 -3.40
N LYS A 75 10.16 12.91 -3.62
CA LYS A 75 10.60 11.90 -2.65
C LYS A 75 12.09 11.68 -2.82
N LYS A 76 12.89 12.05 -1.82
CA LYS A 76 14.33 11.80 -1.73
C LYS A 76 14.56 10.55 -0.90
N LEU A 77 15.19 9.55 -1.47
CA LEU A 77 15.55 8.33 -0.74
C LEU A 77 16.77 8.59 0.12
N ILE A 78 16.59 8.44 1.46
CA ILE A 78 17.63 8.61 2.46
C ILE A 78 17.71 7.30 3.22
N ARG A 79 18.64 6.43 2.86
CA ARG A 79 18.95 5.22 3.60
C ARG A 79 20.44 5.27 3.95
N GLU A 80 20.80 6.06 4.96
CA GLU A 80 22.20 6.25 5.38
C GLU A 80 22.83 4.95 5.88
N GLU A 81 22.01 4.03 6.40
CA GLU A 81 22.44 2.74 6.95
C GLU A 81 22.75 1.67 5.88
N LYS A 82 22.33 1.87 4.61
CA LYS A 82 22.56 0.93 3.51
C LYS A 82 23.76 1.35 2.66
N GLU A 83 24.45 0.36 2.10
CA GLU A 83 25.44 0.60 1.08
C GLU A 83 24.86 1.29 -0.16
N GLU A 84 25.68 2.03 -0.89
CA GLU A 84 25.26 2.80 -2.06
C GLU A 84 24.59 1.91 -3.14
N GLU A 85 25.08 0.67 -3.28
CA GLU A 85 24.55 -0.30 -4.26
C GLU A 85 23.13 -0.75 -3.91
N ASP A 86 22.87 -0.99 -2.63
CA ASP A 86 21.52 -1.36 -2.16
C ASP A 86 20.51 -0.22 -2.32
N ARG A 87 20.94 1.02 -2.04
CA ARG A 87 20.08 2.22 -2.25
C ARG A 87 19.71 2.40 -3.71
N VAL A 88 20.66 2.16 -4.62
CA VAL A 88 20.42 2.22 -6.06
C VAL A 88 19.47 1.11 -6.49
N SER A 89 19.63 -0.10 -5.97
CA SER A 89 18.77 -1.25 -6.24
C SER A 89 17.33 -0.99 -5.81
N ASP A 90 17.12 -0.47 -4.59
CA ASP A 90 15.80 -0.10 -4.07
C ASP A 90 15.15 0.98 -4.93
N PHE A 91 15.91 2.03 -5.28
CA PHE A 91 15.43 3.09 -6.16
C PHE A 91 14.99 2.56 -7.53
N LEU A 92 15.79 1.70 -8.15
CA LEU A 92 15.46 1.12 -9.44
C LEU A 92 14.25 0.19 -9.37
N SER A 93 14.09 -0.52 -8.26
CA SER A 93 12.93 -1.37 -8.00
C SER A 93 11.64 -0.54 -7.92
N GLU A 94 11.62 0.49 -7.07
CA GLU A 94 10.47 1.39 -6.90
C GLU A 94 10.15 2.12 -8.21
N LEU A 95 11.15 2.73 -8.85
CA LEU A 95 11.01 3.40 -10.14
C LEU A 95 10.48 2.46 -11.22
N GLY A 96 10.98 1.22 -11.24
CA GLY A 96 10.56 0.20 -12.20
C GLY A 96 9.09 -0.17 -12.07
N ILE A 97 8.58 -0.22 -10.84
CA ILE A 97 7.17 -0.54 -10.58
C ILE A 97 6.30 0.67 -10.91
N ILE A 98 6.56 1.83 -10.30
CA ILE A 98 5.69 3.00 -10.43
C ILE A 98 5.61 3.53 -11.86
N ALA A 99 6.66 3.37 -12.66
CA ALA A 99 6.68 3.76 -14.07
C ALA A 99 5.68 2.99 -14.95
N HIS A 100 5.20 1.85 -14.49
CA HIS A 100 4.24 1.01 -15.21
C HIS A 100 2.79 1.21 -14.74
N ILE A 101 2.59 1.91 -13.65
CA ILE A 101 1.28 2.17 -13.07
C ILE A 101 0.63 3.37 -13.76
N LYS A 102 -0.62 3.17 -14.22
CA LYS A 102 -1.44 4.22 -14.83
C LYS A 102 -2.90 3.98 -14.43
N HIS A 103 -3.28 4.54 -13.32
CA HIS A 103 -4.64 4.45 -12.79
C HIS A 103 -4.99 5.71 -12.03
N GLU A 104 -6.25 6.12 -12.05
CA GLU A 104 -6.74 7.31 -11.34
C GLU A 104 -6.61 7.20 -9.82
N ASN A 105 -6.61 5.98 -9.28
CA ASN A 105 -6.43 5.72 -7.86
C ASN A 105 -5.00 5.28 -7.48
N ALA A 106 -4.01 5.64 -8.27
CA ALA A 106 -2.58 5.43 -7.97
C ALA A 106 -1.77 6.68 -8.25
N ALA A 107 -0.90 7.06 -7.32
CA ALA A 107 -0.05 8.24 -7.44
C ALA A 107 0.83 8.17 -8.69
N ARG A 108 0.78 9.25 -9.47
CA ARG A 108 1.43 9.30 -10.77
C ARG A 108 2.89 9.70 -10.66
N LEU A 109 3.78 8.92 -11.29
CA LEU A 109 5.15 9.31 -11.54
C LEU A 109 5.20 10.37 -12.65
N ILE A 110 5.84 11.52 -12.36
CA ILE A 110 6.13 12.59 -13.33
C ILE A 110 7.51 12.42 -13.93
N GLY A 111 8.51 12.10 -13.06
CA GLY A 111 9.88 11.89 -13.49
C GLY A 111 10.76 11.44 -12.34
N PHE A 112 12.07 11.48 -12.54
CA PHE A 112 13.07 11.15 -11.53
C PHE A 112 14.32 11.99 -11.72
N SER A 113 15.17 12.09 -10.68
CA SER A 113 16.51 12.70 -10.78
C SER A 113 17.52 11.85 -9.99
N THR A 114 18.74 11.84 -10.51
CA THR A 114 19.92 11.23 -9.85
C THR A 114 20.98 12.27 -9.50
N GLU A 115 20.68 13.58 -9.71
CA GLU A 115 21.56 14.65 -9.34
C GLU A 115 21.44 14.95 -7.86
N ASN A 116 22.57 14.97 -7.14
CA ASN A 116 22.64 15.18 -5.69
C ASN A 116 21.79 14.22 -4.84
N GLY A 117 21.60 12.98 -5.32
CA GLY A 117 20.84 11.93 -4.65
C GLY A 117 19.80 11.27 -5.57
N LEU A 118 19.06 10.33 -5.01
CA LEU A 118 18.04 9.58 -5.72
C LEU A 118 16.66 10.16 -5.41
N HIS A 119 16.01 10.73 -6.44
CA HIS A 119 14.74 11.42 -6.27
C HIS A 119 13.67 10.87 -7.21
N LEU A 120 12.48 10.62 -6.69
CA LEU A 120 11.27 10.41 -7.47
C LEU A 120 10.44 11.69 -7.47
N VAL A 121 9.99 12.11 -8.64
CA VAL A 121 9.11 13.27 -8.81
C VAL A 121 7.71 12.78 -9.10
N LEU A 122 6.80 13.02 -8.17
CA LEU A 122 5.45 12.49 -8.14
C LEU A 122 4.43 13.63 -8.27
N GLN A 123 3.21 13.30 -8.62
CA GLN A 123 2.09 14.21 -8.55
C GLN A 123 1.92 14.72 -7.11
N TYR A 124 1.76 16.06 -6.96
CA TYR A 124 1.42 16.65 -5.68
C TYR A 124 -0.08 16.50 -5.41
N LEU A 125 -0.43 16.03 -4.21
CA LEU A 125 -1.80 15.79 -3.78
C LEU A 125 -2.10 16.68 -2.57
N PRO A 126 -2.92 17.75 -2.77
CA PRO A 126 -2.97 18.88 -1.84
C PRO A 126 -3.66 18.60 -0.51
N LYS A 127 -4.58 17.63 -0.47
CA LYS A 127 -5.26 17.23 0.78
C LYS A 127 -4.37 16.39 1.71
N GLY A 128 -3.16 15.99 1.26
CA GLY A 128 -2.26 15.15 2.03
C GLY A 128 -2.76 13.71 2.17
N SER A 129 -2.39 13.05 3.26
CA SER A 129 -2.75 11.65 3.50
C SER A 129 -4.08 11.50 4.24
N LEU A 130 -4.73 10.35 4.02
CA LEU A 130 -5.92 9.96 4.78
C LEU A 130 -5.64 9.93 6.29
N ALA A 131 -4.44 9.48 6.69
CA ALA A 131 -4.05 9.47 8.10
C ALA A 131 -4.06 10.87 8.72
N SER A 132 -3.57 11.88 8.02
CA SER A 132 -3.57 13.27 8.50
C SER A 132 -4.98 13.83 8.66
N LEU A 133 -5.91 13.40 7.84
CA LEU A 133 -7.32 13.82 7.91
C LEU A 133 -8.12 13.07 8.97
N LEU A 134 -7.92 11.75 9.10
CA LEU A 134 -8.65 10.95 10.10
C LEU A 134 -8.18 11.22 11.54
N PHE A 135 -6.85 11.41 11.71
CA PHE A 135 -6.18 11.36 13.01
C PHE A 135 -5.43 12.65 13.38
N GLY A 136 -5.42 13.66 12.49
CA GLY A 136 -4.71 14.93 12.72
C GLY A 136 -5.38 15.80 13.76
N CYS A 137 -4.62 16.73 14.37
CA CYS A 137 -5.08 17.62 15.46
C CYS A 137 -6.19 18.60 15.04
N SER A 138 -6.33 18.90 13.75
CA SER A 138 -7.39 19.77 13.21
C SER A 138 -8.59 19.00 12.69
N ALA A 139 -8.79 17.78 13.16
CA ALA A 139 -9.72 16.84 12.58
C ALA A 139 -11.19 17.33 12.64
N GLN A 140 -11.59 18.12 11.65
CA GLN A 140 -12.98 18.10 11.23
C GLN A 140 -13.31 16.65 10.89
N CYS A 141 -14.40 16.14 11.48
CA CYS A 141 -14.85 14.77 11.17
C CYS A 141 -15.10 14.67 9.67
N ILE A 142 -14.37 13.77 8.99
CA ILE A 142 -14.63 13.48 7.58
C ILE A 142 -15.99 12.80 7.51
N GLU A 143 -16.91 13.34 6.73
CA GLU A 143 -18.24 12.80 6.52
C GLU A 143 -18.17 11.38 5.94
N TRP A 144 -19.16 10.55 6.25
CA TRP A 144 -19.25 9.17 5.77
C TRP A 144 -19.15 9.07 4.25
N LYS A 145 -19.83 9.93 3.53
CA LYS A 145 -19.82 9.96 2.05
C LYS A 145 -18.41 10.08 1.49
N ILE A 146 -17.56 10.90 2.11
CA ILE A 146 -16.14 11.04 1.70
C ILE A 146 -15.35 9.80 2.08
N ARG A 147 -15.55 9.25 3.28
CA ARG A 147 -14.88 8.01 3.72
C ARG A 147 -15.21 6.85 2.78
N TYR A 148 -16.47 6.74 2.38
CA TYR A 148 -16.91 5.68 1.47
C TYR A 148 -16.35 5.86 0.06
N LYS A 149 -16.32 7.10 -0.45
CA LYS A 149 -15.66 7.43 -1.71
C LYS A 149 -14.18 7.02 -1.70
N ILE A 150 -13.47 7.29 -0.61
CA ILE A 150 -12.07 6.89 -0.42
C ILE A 150 -11.95 5.36 -0.43
N ALA A 151 -12.81 4.66 0.29
CA ALA A 151 -12.81 3.20 0.32
C ALA A 151 -12.98 2.58 -1.08
N LEU A 152 -13.92 3.10 -1.87
CA LEU A 152 -14.15 2.68 -3.25
C LEU A 152 -12.91 2.93 -4.13
N GLY A 153 -12.32 4.13 -4.05
CA GLY A 153 -11.14 4.48 -4.84
C GLY A 153 -9.94 3.60 -4.51
N VAL A 154 -9.69 3.29 -3.23
CA VAL A 154 -8.61 2.36 -2.83
C VAL A 154 -8.89 0.95 -3.32
N ALA A 155 -10.15 0.48 -3.24
CA ALA A 155 -10.53 -0.84 -3.74
C ALA A 155 -10.29 -0.96 -5.27
N ASP A 156 -10.62 0.09 -6.05
CA ASP A 156 -10.36 0.13 -7.49
C ASP A 156 -8.86 0.19 -7.81
N GLY A 157 -8.11 0.98 -7.07
CA GLY A 157 -6.66 1.04 -7.19
C GLY A 157 -6.00 -0.32 -6.95
N LEU A 158 -6.39 -1.03 -5.88
CA LEU A 158 -5.89 -2.38 -5.58
C LEU A 158 -6.34 -3.42 -6.59
N LYS A 159 -7.61 -3.36 -7.04
CA LYS A 159 -8.09 -4.20 -8.14
C LYS A 159 -7.22 -4.03 -9.39
N TYR A 160 -6.89 -2.79 -9.76
CA TYR A 160 -6.00 -2.51 -10.88
C TYR A 160 -4.60 -3.11 -10.68
N LEU A 161 -3.98 -2.93 -9.51
CA LEU A 161 -2.65 -3.46 -9.23
C LEU A 161 -2.60 -4.99 -9.29
N HIS A 162 -3.65 -5.66 -8.78
CA HIS A 162 -3.69 -7.11 -8.67
C HIS A 162 -4.12 -7.81 -9.97
N HIS A 163 -5.01 -7.18 -10.80
CA HIS A 163 -5.66 -7.86 -11.91
C HIS A 163 -5.52 -7.14 -13.26
N ASP A 164 -5.65 -5.81 -13.28
CA ASP A 164 -5.75 -5.07 -14.53
C ASP A 164 -4.38 -4.55 -15.02
N CYS A 165 -3.38 -4.53 -14.14
CA CYS A 165 -2.01 -4.21 -14.50
C CYS A 165 -1.36 -5.35 -15.29
N HIS A 166 -0.54 -5.02 -16.31
CA HIS A 166 0.14 -6.02 -17.14
C HIS A 166 0.96 -7.05 -16.36
N ARG A 167 1.42 -6.71 -15.18
CA ARG A 167 2.05 -7.60 -14.21
C ARG A 167 1.42 -7.37 -12.87
N ARG A 168 1.05 -8.45 -12.19
CA ARG A 168 0.48 -8.40 -10.86
C ARG A 168 1.45 -7.72 -9.90
N ILE A 169 1.00 -6.65 -9.25
CA ILE A 169 1.77 -5.86 -8.28
C ILE A 169 1.13 -6.04 -6.92
N ILE A 170 1.92 -6.46 -5.93
CA ILE A 170 1.54 -6.49 -4.52
C ILE A 170 2.22 -5.30 -3.85
N HIS A 171 1.43 -4.46 -3.19
CA HIS A 171 1.91 -3.19 -2.60
C HIS A 171 2.68 -3.39 -1.30
N ARG A 172 2.20 -4.28 -0.43
CA ARG A 172 2.79 -4.68 0.87
C ARG A 172 2.77 -3.62 1.98
N ASP A 173 2.41 -2.36 1.71
CA ASP A 173 2.33 -1.30 2.71
C ASP A 173 1.09 -0.42 2.53
N ILE A 174 -0.08 -1.05 2.35
CA ILE A 174 -1.38 -0.36 2.32
C ILE A 174 -1.71 0.09 3.74
N LYS A 175 -1.86 1.42 3.92
CA LYS A 175 -2.18 2.08 5.20
C LYS A 175 -2.70 3.49 4.97
N ALA A 176 -3.34 4.07 5.97
CA ALA A 176 -3.94 5.41 5.85
C ALA A 176 -2.92 6.52 5.47
N SER A 177 -1.65 6.41 5.89
CA SER A 177 -0.61 7.40 5.52
C SER A 177 -0.16 7.30 4.06
N ASN A 178 -0.34 6.13 3.42
CA ASN A 178 0.01 5.89 2.02
C ASN A 178 -1.19 6.10 1.07
N ILE A 179 -2.35 6.48 1.57
CA ILE A 179 -3.48 6.92 0.76
C ILE A 179 -3.48 8.44 0.74
N LEU A 180 -3.12 9.01 -0.40
CA LEU A 180 -3.11 10.46 -0.62
C LEU A 180 -4.41 10.88 -1.31
N LEU A 181 -4.79 12.16 -1.14
CA LEU A 181 -6.09 12.65 -1.57
C LEU A 181 -5.95 13.86 -2.49
N THR A 182 -6.72 13.86 -3.58
CA THR A 182 -6.90 15.02 -4.46
C THR A 182 -7.74 16.11 -3.78
N ASP A 183 -7.91 17.27 -4.43
CA ASP A 183 -8.82 18.34 -3.96
C ASP A 183 -10.25 17.82 -3.78
N ASP A 184 -10.69 16.91 -4.63
CA ASP A 184 -12.04 16.30 -4.63
C ASP A 184 -12.14 15.06 -3.75
N PHE A 185 -11.12 14.76 -2.92
CA PHE A 185 -11.02 13.56 -2.07
C PHE A 185 -10.98 12.23 -2.84
N ASP A 186 -10.52 12.23 -4.10
CA ASP A 186 -10.23 10.99 -4.79
C ASP A 186 -8.97 10.36 -4.20
N ALA A 187 -9.09 9.08 -3.82
CA ALA A 187 -8.00 8.36 -3.20
C ALA A 187 -6.95 7.94 -4.23
N GLN A 188 -5.68 8.10 -3.87
CA GLN A 188 -4.55 7.65 -4.66
C GLN A 188 -3.57 6.85 -3.79
N ILE A 189 -3.37 5.59 -4.13
CA ILE A 189 -2.38 4.72 -3.50
C ILE A 189 -0.99 5.26 -3.83
N SER A 190 -0.16 5.45 -2.82
CA SER A 190 1.20 6.00 -2.95
C SER A 190 2.22 5.14 -2.22
N ASP A 191 3.49 5.45 -2.41
CA ASP A 191 4.63 4.78 -1.78
C ASP A 191 4.78 3.30 -2.17
N PHE A 192 5.36 3.07 -3.35
CA PHE A 192 5.62 1.74 -3.89
C PHE A 192 7.01 1.18 -3.50
N GLY A 193 7.63 1.73 -2.45
CA GLY A 193 8.97 1.33 -2.00
C GLY A 193 9.09 -0.12 -1.57
N LEU A 194 8.02 -0.71 -1.05
CA LEU A 194 7.96 -2.13 -0.69
C LEU A 194 7.27 -3.01 -1.73
N ALA A 195 6.72 -2.42 -2.79
CA ALA A 195 5.95 -3.16 -3.78
C ALA A 195 6.77 -4.21 -4.52
N LYS A 196 6.14 -5.32 -4.90
CA LYS A 196 6.77 -6.41 -5.65
C LYS A 196 5.92 -6.84 -6.84
N TRP A 197 6.59 -7.18 -7.94
CA TRP A 197 5.95 -7.89 -9.03
C TRP A 197 5.85 -9.37 -8.69
N LEU A 198 4.66 -9.92 -8.83
CA LEU A 198 4.43 -11.35 -8.69
C LEU A 198 4.20 -11.97 -10.08
N PRO A 199 5.01 -12.96 -10.50
CA PRO A 199 4.80 -13.66 -11.75
C PRO A 199 3.42 -14.34 -11.79
N GLU A 200 2.78 -14.37 -12.98
CA GLU A 200 1.42 -14.95 -13.13
C GLU A 200 1.32 -16.42 -12.68
N ASN A 201 2.40 -17.18 -12.87
CA ASN A 201 2.46 -18.61 -12.53
C ASN A 201 2.82 -18.88 -11.06
N TRP A 202 3.06 -17.85 -10.26
CA TRP A 202 3.43 -17.99 -8.86
C TRP A 202 2.24 -17.63 -7.97
N PRO A 203 1.73 -18.58 -7.16
CA PRO A 203 0.61 -18.30 -6.28
C PRO A 203 0.99 -17.32 -5.16
N HIS A 204 2.22 -17.42 -4.66
CA HIS A 204 2.78 -16.56 -3.61
C HIS A 204 4.30 -16.42 -3.76
N HIS A 205 4.88 -15.50 -3.03
CA HIS A 205 6.33 -15.32 -2.92
C HIS A 205 6.71 -15.24 -1.43
N VAL A 206 7.87 -15.76 -1.08
CA VAL A 206 8.41 -15.65 0.29
C VAL A 206 9.43 -14.52 0.31
N VAL A 207 9.23 -13.55 1.21
CA VAL A 207 10.05 -12.35 1.31
C VAL A 207 10.55 -12.16 2.73
N PHE A 208 11.89 -12.01 2.87
CA PHE A 208 12.56 -11.63 4.10
C PHE A 208 13.56 -10.49 3.81
N PRO A 209 13.81 -9.58 4.77
CA PRO A 209 13.12 -9.46 6.07
C PRO A 209 11.65 -9.08 5.92
N ILE A 210 10.85 -9.28 6.99
CA ILE A 210 9.48 -8.81 7.05
C ILE A 210 9.52 -7.29 7.16
N GLU A 211 8.93 -6.62 6.16
CA GLU A 211 8.85 -5.15 6.08
C GLU A 211 7.38 -4.73 5.96
N GLY A 212 7.03 -3.56 6.45
CA GLY A 212 5.67 -3.01 6.39
C GLY A 212 5.27 -2.37 7.71
N THR A 213 4.02 -1.96 7.80
CA THR A 213 3.52 -1.21 8.96
C THR A 213 2.79 -2.13 9.92
N PHE A 214 3.25 -2.17 11.18
CA PHE A 214 2.58 -2.94 12.22
C PHE A 214 1.11 -2.54 12.37
N GLY A 215 0.24 -3.53 12.58
CA GLY A 215 -1.22 -3.35 12.61
C GLY A 215 -1.91 -3.61 11.28
N TYR A 216 -1.17 -3.51 10.14
CA TYR A 216 -1.69 -3.83 8.79
C TYR A 216 -1.10 -5.12 8.21
N LEU A 217 -0.08 -5.70 8.86
CA LEU A 217 0.57 -6.91 8.38
C LEU A 217 -0.41 -8.10 8.44
N ALA A 218 -0.56 -8.78 7.31
CA ALA A 218 -1.35 -10.01 7.26
C ALA A 218 -0.66 -11.14 8.04
N PRO A 219 -1.41 -12.05 8.71
CA PRO A 219 -0.84 -13.11 9.54
C PRO A 219 0.20 -13.96 8.82
N GLU A 220 -0.12 -14.46 7.62
CA GLU A 220 0.77 -15.29 6.81
C GLU A 220 2.05 -14.56 6.38
N TYR A 221 1.96 -13.25 6.16
CA TYR A 221 3.13 -12.45 5.84
C TYR A 221 4.00 -12.24 7.08
N PHE A 222 3.37 -11.88 8.20
CA PHE A 222 4.08 -11.64 9.46
C PHE A 222 4.78 -12.90 9.98
N MET A 223 4.13 -14.07 9.90
CA MET A 223 4.62 -15.33 10.45
C MET A 223 5.62 -16.04 9.53
N HIS A 224 5.39 -15.98 8.21
CA HIS A 224 6.06 -16.87 7.25
C HIS A 224 6.68 -16.12 6.06
N GLY A 225 6.55 -14.79 6.01
CA GLY A 225 7.02 -14.00 4.87
C GLY A 225 6.22 -14.24 3.58
N VAL A 226 5.08 -14.95 3.66
CA VAL A 226 4.26 -15.30 2.49
C VAL A 226 3.52 -14.07 1.98
N VAL A 227 3.76 -13.71 0.73
CA VAL A 227 3.21 -12.51 0.07
C VAL A 227 2.43 -12.93 -1.17
N ASP A 228 1.18 -12.52 -1.23
CA ASP A 228 0.31 -12.57 -2.41
C ASP A 228 -0.67 -11.38 -2.40
N GLU A 229 -1.66 -11.35 -3.29
CA GLU A 229 -2.69 -10.30 -3.29
C GLU A 229 -3.52 -10.27 -2.00
N LYS A 230 -3.63 -11.39 -1.27
CA LYS A 230 -4.39 -11.47 -0.01
C LYS A 230 -3.70 -10.72 1.14
N THR A 231 -2.40 -10.48 1.02
CA THR A 231 -1.64 -9.61 1.92
C THR A 231 -2.17 -8.18 1.87
N ASP A 232 -2.34 -7.62 0.66
CA ASP A 232 -2.91 -6.27 0.48
C ASP A 232 -4.41 -6.23 0.84
N VAL A 233 -5.14 -7.31 0.59
CA VAL A 233 -6.56 -7.43 0.96
C VAL A 233 -6.74 -7.32 2.48
N PHE A 234 -5.88 -7.97 3.26
CA PHE A 234 -5.91 -7.86 4.72
C PHE A 234 -5.67 -6.41 5.17
N ALA A 235 -4.61 -5.78 4.65
CA ALA A 235 -4.27 -4.40 4.95
C ALA A 235 -5.40 -3.43 4.56
N PHE A 236 -6.07 -3.67 3.43
CA PHE A 236 -7.27 -2.93 3.03
C PHE A 236 -8.43 -3.13 4.01
N GLY A 237 -8.62 -4.34 4.52
CA GLY A 237 -9.61 -4.61 5.57
C GLY A 237 -9.37 -3.78 6.83
N VAL A 238 -8.11 -3.64 7.26
CA VAL A 238 -7.73 -2.77 8.37
C VAL A 238 -8.01 -1.31 8.05
N LEU A 239 -7.67 -0.85 6.84
CA LEU A 239 -7.98 0.51 6.38
C LEU A 239 -9.50 0.79 6.38
N LEU A 240 -10.32 -0.17 5.97
CA LEU A 240 -11.78 -0.05 6.08
C LEU A 240 -12.25 0.10 7.51
N LEU A 241 -11.65 -0.65 8.45
CA LEU A 241 -11.95 -0.48 9.87
C LEU A 241 -11.57 0.92 10.37
N GLU A 242 -10.44 1.49 9.95
CA GLU A 242 -10.08 2.86 10.28
C GLU A 242 -11.10 3.88 9.75
N LEU A 243 -11.59 3.68 8.53
CA LEU A 243 -12.64 4.54 7.93
C LEU A 243 -13.98 4.42 8.66
N ILE A 244 -14.37 3.22 9.09
CA ILE A 244 -15.62 2.96 9.81
C ILE A 244 -15.56 3.52 11.24
N THR A 245 -14.46 3.24 11.94
CA THR A 245 -14.37 3.45 13.39
C THR A 245 -13.74 4.79 13.78
N GLY A 246 -12.99 5.43 12.86
CA GLY A 246 -12.16 6.59 13.15
C GLY A 246 -11.00 6.29 14.11
N ARG A 247 -10.69 5.00 14.37
CA ARG A 247 -9.58 4.55 15.22
C ARG A 247 -8.38 4.20 14.38
N ARG A 248 -7.18 4.31 14.95
CA ARG A 248 -5.94 3.88 14.32
C ARG A 248 -5.83 2.34 14.32
N ALA A 249 -5.13 1.76 13.34
CA ALA A 249 -4.84 0.33 13.25
C ALA A 249 -4.21 -0.23 14.54
N VAL A 250 -3.42 0.60 15.24
CA VAL A 250 -2.89 0.34 16.59
C VAL A 250 -3.11 1.60 17.41
N ASP A 251 -3.69 1.46 18.59
CA ASP A 251 -3.95 2.57 19.50
C ASP A 251 -2.72 2.93 20.37
N SER A 252 -2.86 3.95 21.22
CA SER A 252 -1.81 4.39 22.14
C SER A 252 -1.46 3.34 23.21
N CYS A 253 -2.38 2.42 23.50
CA CYS A 253 -2.15 1.28 24.39
C CYS A 253 -1.64 0.05 23.64
N ARG A 254 -1.30 0.20 22.35
CA ARG A 254 -0.82 -0.86 21.46
C ARG A 254 -1.82 -1.98 21.21
N GLN A 255 -3.09 -1.70 21.36
CA GLN A 255 -4.14 -2.66 21.03
C GLN A 255 -4.42 -2.63 19.52
N SER A 256 -4.54 -3.82 18.93
CA SER A 256 -4.88 -3.96 17.51
C SER A 256 -6.35 -3.64 17.27
N LEU A 257 -6.62 -2.80 16.26
CA LEU A 257 -7.97 -2.49 15.81
C LEU A 257 -8.72 -3.75 15.34
N VAL A 258 -8.01 -4.68 14.69
CA VAL A 258 -8.59 -5.96 14.21
C VAL A 258 -9.14 -6.77 15.39
N ILE A 259 -8.36 -6.89 16.48
CA ILE A 259 -8.76 -7.64 17.68
C ILE A 259 -9.96 -7.00 18.34
N TRP A 260 -9.96 -5.66 18.46
CA TRP A 260 -11.07 -4.93 19.07
C TRP A 260 -12.35 -4.99 18.21
N ALA A 261 -12.22 -4.86 16.88
CA ALA A 261 -13.38 -4.79 15.99
C ALA A 261 -14.02 -6.16 15.70
N LYS A 262 -13.23 -7.25 15.71
CA LYS A 262 -13.70 -8.59 15.31
C LYS A 262 -14.97 -9.04 16.04
N PRO A 263 -15.06 -9.03 17.39
CA PRO A 263 -16.28 -9.42 18.08
C PRO A 263 -17.48 -8.52 17.76
N LEU A 264 -17.25 -7.22 17.50
CA LEU A 264 -18.31 -6.28 17.13
C LEU A 264 -18.84 -6.53 15.71
N LEU A 265 -17.95 -6.91 14.79
CA LEU A 265 -18.32 -7.33 13.44
C LEU A 265 -19.11 -8.65 13.46
N ASP A 266 -18.66 -9.64 14.23
CA ASP A 266 -19.29 -10.96 14.33
C ASP A 266 -20.71 -10.87 14.92
N THR A 267 -20.95 -9.92 15.84
CA THR A 267 -22.25 -9.65 16.43
C THR A 267 -23.06 -8.57 15.69
N ASN A 268 -22.51 -8.02 14.61
CA ASN A 268 -23.10 -6.89 13.87
C ASN A 268 -23.47 -5.69 14.77
N ASN A 269 -22.62 -5.41 15.78
CA ASN A 269 -22.81 -4.31 16.72
C ASN A 269 -22.36 -2.97 16.11
N VAL A 270 -23.20 -2.42 15.22
CA VAL A 270 -22.94 -1.16 14.49
C VAL A 270 -22.72 0.00 15.46
N LYS A 271 -23.51 0.06 16.53
CA LYS A 271 -23.52 1.20 17.48
C LYS A 271 -22.17 1.39 18.18
N GLU A 272 -21.50 0.31 18.55
CA GLU A 272 -20.20 0.37 19.22
C GLU A 272 -19.04 0.46 18.23
N LEU A 273 -19.22 -0.06 17.01
CA LEU A 273 -18.17 -0.10 16.00
C LEU A 273 -17.96 1.24 15.30
N VAL A 274 -19.04 1.94 14.95
CA VAL A 274 -19.00 3.15 14.11
C VAL A 274 -18.41 4.33 14.88
N ASP A 275 -17.65 5.16 14.19
CA ASP A 275 -17.08 6.40 14.71
C ASP A 275 -18.18 7.30 15.30
N PRO A 276 -18.20 7.57 16.61
CA PRO A 276 -19.23 8.40 17.24
C PRO A 276 -19.25 9.84 16.71
N ARG A 277 -18.15 10.31 16.07
CA ARG A 277 -18.08 11.64 15.45
C ARG A 277 -18.98 11.75 14.22
N LEU A 278 -19.40 10.63 13.61
CA LEU A 278 -20.33 10.61 12.49
C LEU A 278 -21.78 10.90 12.92
N ARG A 279 -22.11 10.87 14.22
CA ARG A 279 -23.45 11.24 14.77
C ARG A 279 -24.62 10.57 14.05
N GLU A 280 -24.43 9.31 13.60
CA GLU A 280 -25.38 8.55 12.79
C GLU A 280 -25.67 9.14 11.38
N GLU A 281 -24.87 10.13 10.93
CA GLU A 281 -24.95 10.72 9.60
C GLU A 281 -24.20 9.85 8.57
N TYR A 282 -24.73 8.64 8.32
CA TYR A 282 -24.20 7.69 7.32
C TYR A 282 -25.34 6.89 6.68
N ASP A 283 -25.12 6.42 5.45
CA ASP A 283 -26.04 5.48 4.81
C ASP A 283 -25.90 4.09 5.46
N PRO A 284 -26.98 3.54 6.07
CA PRO A 284 -26.92 2.25 6.76
C PRO A 284 -26.60 1.08 5.84
N THR A 285 -26.91 1.19 4.55
CA THR A 285 -26.65 0.15 3.56
C THR A 285 -25.17 0.12 3.19
N GLU A 286 -24.58 1.30 2.94
CA GLU A 286 -23.15 1.44 2.70
C GLU A 286 -22.34 1.01 3.91
N MET A 287 -22.76 1.39 5.13
CA MET A 287 -22.10 0.99 6.36
C MET A 287 -22.08 -0.53 6.52
N LYS A 288 -23.21 -1.21 6.31
CA LYS A 288 -23.29 -2.68 6.34
C LYS A 288 -22.40 -3.33 5.30
N ARG A 289 -22.34 -2.78 4.08
CA ARG A 289 -21.43 -3.28 3.02
C ARG A 289 -19.96 -3.13 3.42
N ALA A 290 -19.60 -1.97 3.98
CA ALA A 290 -18.24 -1.71 4.45
C ALA A 290 -17.85 -2.65 5.60
N MET A 291 -18.74 -2.87 6.58
CA MET A 291 -18.51 -3.80 7.69
C MET A 291 -18.33 -5.24 7.20
N LEU A 292 -19.19 -5.69 6.27
CA LEU A 292 -19.09 -7.02 5.68
C LEU A 292 -17.77 -7.18 4.91
N ALA A 293 -17.43 -6.21 4.06
CA ALA A 293 -16.16 -6.22 3.32
C ALA A 293 -14.96 -6.24 4.26
N ALA A 294 -14.96 -5.40 5.31
CA ALA A 294 -13.90 -5.39 6.31
C ALA A 294 -13.76 -6.75 7.00
N SER A 295 -14.87 -7.34 7.49
CA SER A 295 -14.89 -8.65 8.14
C SER A 295 -14.31 -9.75 7.27
N MET A 296 -14.64 -9.77 5.97
CA MET A 296 -14.10 -10.76 5.03
C MET A 296 -12.62 -10.51 4.72
N CYS A 297 -12.22 -9.26 4.57
CA CYS A 297 -10.83 -8.92 4.24
C CYS A 297 -9.86 -9.22 5.38
N ILE A 298 -10.26 -9.03 6.65
CA ILE A 298 -9.41 -9.31 7.82
C ILE A 298 -9.43 -10.76 8.27
N HIS A 299 -9.99 -11.68 7.47
CA HIS A 299 -10.01 -13.09 7.83
C HIS A 299 -8.58 -13.61 8.05
N HIS A 300 -8.35 -14.38 9.13
CA HIS A 300 -7.01 -14.86 9.48
C HIS A 300 -6.42 -15.77 8.39
N MET A 301 -7.23 -16.68 7.81
CA MET A 301 -6.80 -17.52 6.68
C MET A 301 -6.90 -16.74 5.37
N SER A 302 -5.79 -16.55 4.66
CA SER A 302 -5.72 -15.82 3.39
C SER A 302 -6.66 -16.37 2.32
N ILE A 303 -6.82 -17.70 2.26
CA ILE A 303 -7.69 -18.38 1.28
C ILE A 303 -9.16 -17.96 1.39
N ASN A 304 -9.63 -17.57 2.57
CA ASN A 304 -11.00 -17.15 2.80
C ASN A 304 -11.24 -15.66 2.52
N ARG A 305 -10.18 -14.88 2.32
CA ARG A 305 -10.31 -13.46 1.93
C ARG A 305 -10.75 -13.36 0.48
N PRO A 306 -11.66 -12.45 0.14
CA PRO A 306 -12.05 -12.21 -1.25
C PRO A 306 -10.88 -11.64 -2.07
N HIS A 307 -10.96 -11.68 -3.40
CA HIS A 307 -10.12 -10.87 -4.29
C HIS A 307 -10.65 -9.44 -4.37
N MET A 308 -9.79 -8.46 -4.70
CA MET A 308 -10.18 -7.05 -4.72
C MET A 308 -11.26 -6.71 -5.73
N ASN A 309 -11.38 -7.45 -6.83
CA ASN A 309 -12.51 -7.32 -7.77
C ASN A 309 -13.86 -7.58 -7.09
N ARG A 310 -13.96 -8.62 -6.26
CA ARG A 310 -15.17 -8.92 -5.50
C ARG A 310 -15.41 -7.90 -4.40
N VAL A 311 -14.37 -7.46 -3.69
CA VAL A 311 -14.47 -6.41 -2.66
C VAL A 311 -15.04 -5.12 -3.25
N ALA A 312 -14.57 -4.70 -4.42
CA ALA A 312 -15.07 -3.52 -5.12
C ALA A 312 -16.57 -3.67 -5.47
N LEU A 313 -17.01 -4.85 -5.95
CA LEU A 313 -18.42 -5.14 -6.23
C LEU A 313 -19.27 -5.13 -4.94
N MET A 314 -18.77 -5.70 -3.85
CA MET A 314 -19.46 -5.68 -2.55
C MET A 314 -19.71 -4.26 -2.06
N LEU A 315 -18.69 -3.41 -2.10
CA LEU A 315 -18.83 -2.00 -1.73
C LEU A 315 -19.81 -1.27 -2.63
N ARG A 316 -19.86 -1.54 -3.93
CA ARG A 316 -20.88 -0.96 -4.85
C ARG A 316 -22.28 -1.54 -4.67
N GLY A 317 -22.41 -2.67 -3.96
CA GLY A 317 -23.68 -3.40 -3.84
C GLY A 317 -24.05 -4.16 -5.11
N GLU A 318 -23.08 -4.48 -5.91
CA GLU A 318 -23.20 -5.21 -7.18
C GLU A 318 -22.80 -6.70 -7.03
N ASP A 319 -22.33 -7.10 -5.85
CA ASP A 319 -21.98 -8.50 -5.56
C ASP A 319 -23.27 -9.35 -5.54
N LYS A 320 -23.53 -10.03 -6.64
CA LYS A 320 -24.63 -10.98 -6.71
C LYS A 320 -24.20 -12.25 -5.99
N PRO A 321 -25.06 -12.86 -5.12
CA PRO A 321 -24.76 -14.16 -4.57
C PRO A 321 -24.53 -15.12 -5.74
N GLN A 322 -23.29 -15.57 -5.90
CA GLN A 322 -23.03 -16.67 -6.83
C GLN A 322 -23.79 -17.90 -6.31
N PRO A 323 -24.55 -18.61 -7.15
CA PRO A 323 -25.04 -19.92 -6.80
C PRO A 323 -23.81 -20.70 -6.32
N GLN A 324 -23.90 -21.34 -5.14
CA GLN A 324 -22.82 -22.16 -4.62
C GLN A 324 -22.38 -23.12 -5.73
N GLU A 325 -21.25 -22.83 -6.36
CA GLU A 325 -20.61 -23.82 -7.22
C GLU A 325 -20.33 -25.02 -6.33
N LEU A 326 -21.06 -26.10 -6.58
CA LEU A 326 -20.79 -27.41 -6.06
C LEU A 326 -19.30 -27.65 -6.20
N LYS A 327 -18.61 -27.79 -5.05
CA LYS A 327 -17.17 -28.02 -4.95
C LYS A 327 -16.73 -28.93 -6.10
N PRO A 328 -15.82 -28.54 -6.97
CA PRO A 328 -15.25 -29.44 -7.95
C PRO A 328 -14.55 -30.57 -7.14
N LYS A 329 -14.84 -31.82 -7.50
CA LYS A 329 -14.12 -32.97 -6.96
C LYS A 329 -12.63 -32.70 -7.13
N PRO A 330 -11.80 -32.96 -6.10
CA PRO A 330 -10.37 -32.70 -6.17
C PRO A 330 -9.77 -33.51 -7.31
N SER A 331 -9.45 -32.87 -8.42
CA SER A 331 -8.56 -33.45 -9.41
C SER A 331 -7.18 -33.48 -8.74
N ALA A 332 -6.57 -34.67 -8.70
CA ALA A 332 -5.27 -34.91 -8.13
C ALA A 332 -4.17 -34.11 -8.87
N ARG A 333 -4.02 -32.84 -8.55
CA ARG A 333 -2.81 -32.09 -8.81
C ARG A 333 -1.96 -32.18 -7.55
N ARG A 334 -0.78 -32.75 -7.70
CA ARG A 334 0.25 -32.84 -6.66
C ARG A 334 0.47 -31.45 -6.07
N THR A 335 -0.17 -31.20 -4.94
CA THR A 335 0.20 -30.16 -4.00
C THR A 335 1.56 -30.57 -3.46
N VAL A 336 2.58 -29.74 -3.61
CA VAL A 336 3.80 -29.88 -2.83
C VAL A 336 3.38 -29.56 -1.41
N VAL A 337 3.14 -30.63 -0.63
CA VAL A 337 2.88 -30.55 0.79
C VAL A 337 4.22 -30.15 1.41
N PHE A 338 4.32 -28.96 1.98
CA PHE A 338 5.32 -28.67 2.98
C PHE A 338 4.97 -29.52 4.19
N ASP A 339 5.70 -30.61 4.33
CA ASP A 339 5.62 -31.54 5.45
C ASP A 339 6.11 -30.79 6.70
N GLY A 340 5.23 -30.62 7.69
CA GLY A 340 5.66 -30.28 9.04
C GLY A 340 5.05 -29.08 9.77
N CYS A 341 3.99 -28.42 9.26
CA CYS A 341 3.24 -27.48 10.09
C CYS A 341 1.75 -27.81 10.04
N ASP A 342 1.24 -28.35 11.11
CA ASP A 342 -0.18 -28.56 11.33
C ASP A 342 -0.93 -27.22 11.31
N LEU A 343 -1.58 -26.91 10.19
CA LEU A 343 -2.43 -25.74 9.98
C LEU A 343 -3.69 -25.72 10.87
N GLN A 344 -3.89 -26.75 11.70
CA GLN A 344 -5.10 -26.91 12.52
C GLN A 344 -5.04 -26.20 13.89
N ASP A 345 -3.85 -25.76 14.36
CA ASP A 345 -3.70 -25.19 15.70
C ASP A 345 -3.75 -23.66 15.78
N TYR A 346 -3.94 -22.95 14.65
CA TYR A 346 -4.05 -21.50 14.68
C TYR A 346 -5.48 -21.03 14.98
N THR A 347 -5.83 -21.07 16.25
CA THR A 347 -7.03 -20.36 16.74
C THR A 347 -6.76 -18.84 16.76
N CYS A 348 -7.81 -18.02 16.66
CA CYS A 348 -7.72 -16.56 16.79
C CYS A 348 -6.94 -16.13 18.07
N ALA A 349 -7.02 -16.96 19.13
CA ALA A 349 -6.28 -16.77 20.38
C ALA A 349 -4.76 -16.93 20.22
N SER A 350 -4.27 -17.86 19.40
CA SER A 350 -2.83 -18.03 19.17
C SER A 350 -2.25 -16.87 18.40
N TYR A 351 -2.96 -16.35 17.39
CA TYR A 351 -2.57 -15.15 16.63
C TYR A 351 -2.49 -13.92 17.54
N VAL A 352 -3.49 -13.71 18.40
CA VAL A 352 -3.53 -12.62 19.40
C VAL A 352 -2.36 -12.71 20.37
N ASN A 353 -2.09 -13.91 20.89
CA ASN A 353 -1.00 -14.14 21.85
C ASN A 353 0.37 -13.92 21.19
N GLU A 354 0.51 -14.27 19.93
CA GLU A 354 1.77 -14.12 19.20
C GLU A 354 2.03 -12.67 18.79
N ILE A 355 1.01 -11.94 18.38
CA ILE A 355 1.10 -10.48 18.19
C ILE A 355 1.52 -9.79 19.50
N ASN A 356 0.88 -10.15 20.62
CA ASN A 356 1.21 -9.57 21.92
C ASN A 356 2.64 -9.93 22.37
N ARG A 357 3.09 -11.17 22.11
CA ARG A 357 4.44 -11.63 22.41
C ARG A 357 5.51 -10.89 21.58
N HIS A 358 5.27 -10.70 20.28
CA HIS A 358 6.18 -9.95 19.41
C HIS A 358 6.17 -8.45 19.72
N MET A 359 5.05 -7.90 20.16
CA MET A 359 5.02 -6.52 20.67
C MET A 359 5.92 -6.34 21.88
N GLN A 360 6.04 -7.35 22.74
CA GLN A 360 6.98 -7.31 23.86
C GLN A 360 8.44 -7.41 23.40
N LEU A 361 8.76 -8.26 22.42
CA LEU A 361 10.13 -8.49 21.92
C LEU A 361 10.72 -7.31 21.11
N VAL A 362 9.92 -6.51 20.47
CA VAL A 362 10.37 -5.29 19.73
C VAL A 362 10.63 -4.11 20.68
N MET A 363 10.43 -4.32 21.98
CA MET A 363 10.45 -3.30 23.04
C MET A 363 11.57 -3.47 24.04
N GLU A 364 12.28 -4.59 24.02
CA GLU A 364 13.56 -4.78 24.68
C GLU A 364 14.73 -4.39 23.75
#